data_91e12bb8f89e46ede7baef9e9e25a947
#
_entry.id   91e12bb8f89e46ede7baef9e9e25a947
#
_cell.length_a   1.000
_cell.length_b   1.000
_cell.length_c   1.000
_cell.angle_alpha   90.00
_cell.angle_beta   90.00
_cell.angle_gamma   90.00
#
_symmetry.space_group_name_H-M   'P 1'
#
loop_
_entity.id
_entity.type
_entity.pdbx_description
1 polymer ?
#
loop_
_entity_poly.entity_id
_entity_poly.type
_entity_poly.pdbx_seq_one_letter_code
_entity_poly.pdbx_strand_id
1 'polypeptide(L)'
;MLSRWQELYKQKLTSPEEAARLVQNGDLIVAPLSNGQPLALINAVAKRIRDGEVEDLTYVSGVDVRWFDLYHPDLVGKVTIDSGFVSPATRQGVGQGIFTYTPCRLGEAVDMVTRCRNCNISSLVVSPMDKHGFFSTGCNVDWGWETAKTGNPRHIVVEVNENMPRTYGHNQLHITEVSAVVENHIPLFELPEIPISKEDEIIGHYIADMIEDGSCIQIGIGGMPNAIAKFLVDKKDLGVHSEMLTDSMVDLYYAGAITCEKKNFMPYKWIGSFALGSRKLYDFIDNNPMVEMHSTKFVNDPVVIGYNDNLISVNATFEVDLTGQCASESIGPVQYSGTGGQLDFVQGAWRSKGGKSFLTLYSTYTDKEGNRRSKIVPTISPGMFTTVSRTDVQYVVTEYGVAYLKGQNLRTRVKELIRIAHPDFRDWLQFEARRLNYIL
;
A
#
# COMPACT_ATOMS: atom_id res chain seq x y z
N MET A 1 -21.17 -37.81 6.86
CA MET A 1 -22.12 -36.70 7.01
C MET A 1 -21.33 -35.39 6.86
N LEU A 2 -21.85 -34.44 6.09
CA LEU A 2 -21.30 -33.11 6.05
C LEU A 2 -21.52 -32.41 7.39
N SER A 3 -20.60 -31.53 7.81
CA SER A 3 -20.85 -30.65 8.95
C SER A 3 -21.92 -29.62 8.59
N ARG A 4 -22.60 -29.05 9.60
CA ARG A 4 -23.56 -27.94 9.41
C ARG A 4 -22.98 -26.82 8.52
N TRP A 5 -21.69 -26.51 8.66
CA TRP A 5 -21.03 -25.44 7.92
C TRP A 5 -20.79 -25.81 6.46
N GLN A 6 -20.49 -27.08 6.18
CA GLN A 6 -20.36 -27.58 4.81
C GLN A 6 -21.71 -27.62 4.08
N GLU A 7 -22.79 -27.90 4.81
CA GLU A 7 -24.15 -27.79 4.24
C GLU A 7 -24.51 -26.35 3.92
N LEU A 8 -24.23 -25.40 4.84
CA LEU A 8 -24.47 -23.98 4.62
C LEU A 8 -23.62 -23.44 3.48
N TYR A 9 -22.36 -23.86 3.36
CA TYR A 9 -21.48 -23.53 2.24
C TYR A 9 -22.11 -23.92 0.90
N LYS A 10 -22.58 -25.17 0.80
CA LYS A 10 -23.27 -25.66 -0.42
C LYS A 10 -24.53 -24.87 -0.77
N GLN A 11 -25.27 -24.42 0.23
CA GLN A 11 -26.48 -23.61 0.03
C GLN A 11 -26.15 -22.19 -0.51
N LYS A 12 -24.99 -21.65 -0.12
CA LYS A 12 -24.55 -20.31 -0.54
C LYS A 12 -23.63 -20.31 -1.77
N LEU A 13 -23.15 -21.50 -2.16
CA LEU A 13 -22.33 -21.65 -3.37
C LEU A 13 -23.17 -21.37 -4.60
N THR A 14 -22.67 -20.47 -5.44
CA THR A 14 -23.39 -20.03 -6.65
C THR A 14 -22.40 -19.61 -7.74
N SER A 15 -22.91 -19.37 -8.97
CA SER A 15 -22.10 -18.84 -10.04
C SER A 15 -21.81 -17.33 -9.86
N PRO A 16 -20.75 -16.80 -10.50
CA PRO A 16 -20.48 -15.36 -10.51
C PRO A 16 -21.68 -14.54 -11.01
N GLU A 17 -22.39 -15.03 -12.03
CA GLU A 17 -23.54 -14.37 -12.64
C GLU A 17 -24.71 -14.27 -11.65
N GLU A 18 -25.00 -15.36 -10.93
CA GLU A 18 -26.05 -15.34 -9.90
C GLU A 18 -25.67 -14.47 -8.72
N ALA A 19 -24.41 -14.51 -8.26
CA ALA A 19 -23.92 -13.62 -7.21
C ALA A 19 -23.99 -12.15 -7.62
N ALA A 20 -23.69 -11.83 -8.88
CA ALA A 20 -23.79 -10.48 -9.42
C ALA A 20 -25.21 -9.92 -9.39
N ARG A 21 -26.27 -10.76 -9.36
CA ARG A 21 -27.66 -10.31 -9.23
C ARG A 21 -27.99 -9.66 -7.89
N LEU A 22 -27.14 -9.84 -6.87
CA LEU A 22 -27.26 -9.14 -5.59
C LEU A 22 -26.95 -7.66 -5.70
N VAL A 23 -26.25 -7.24 -6.77
CA VAL A 23 -25.90 -5.84 -7.05
C VAL A 23 -27.13 -5.14 -7.68
N GLN A 24 -27.46 -3.96 -7.17
CA GLN A 24 -28.59 -3.13 -7.58
C GLN A 24 -28.11 -1.78 -8.12
N ASN A 25 -28.99 -1.06 -8.81
CA ASN A 25 -28.70 0.30 -9.29
C ASN A 25 -28.28 1.21 -8.12
N GLY A 26 -27.26 2.03 -8.35
CA GLY A 26 -26.72 2.96 -7.36
C GLY A 26 -25.85 2.33 -6.28
N ASP A 27 -25.54 1.03 -6.35
CA ASP A 27 -24.72 0.37 -5.33
C ASP A 27 -23.26 0.84 -5.35
N LEU A 28 -22.71 0.97 -4.15
CA LEU A 28 -21.28 1.08 -3.91
C LEU A 28 -20.72 -0.31 -3.56
N ILE A 29 -19.83 -0.80 -4.41
CA ILE A 29 -19.13 -2.07 -4.24
C ILE A 29 -17.71 -1.76 -3.74
N VAL A 30 -17.32 -2.36 -2.64
CA VAL A 30 -15.97 -2.22 -2.06
C VAL A 30 -15.22 -3.54 -2.15
N ALA A 31 -14.04 -3.50 -2.75
CA ALA A 31 -13.10 -4.61 -2.81
C ALA A 31 -11.78 -4.28 -2.12
N PRO A 32 -11.04 -5.27 -1.61
CA PRO A 32 -9.69 -5.10 -1.07
C PRO A 32 -8.68 -4.67 -2.14
N LEU A 33 -7.42 -4.55 -1.73
CA LEU A 33 -6.30 -4.30 -2.61
C LEU A 33 -5.88 -5.58 -3.38
N SER A 34 -5.20 -5.42 -4.49
CA SER A 34 -4.39 -6.41 -5.22
C SER A 34 -5.05 -7.81 -5.35
N ASN A 35 -4.45 -8.85 -4.77
CA ASN A 35 -4.94 -10.24 -4.84
C ASN A 35 -6.27 -10.47 -4.08
N GLY A 36 -6.72 -9.51 -3.28
CA GLY A 36 -8.01 -9.55 -2.59
C GLY A 36 -9.21 -9.22 -3.48
N GLN A 37 -8.99 -8.71 -4.70
CA GLN A 37 -10.04 -8.25 -5.60
C GLN A 37 -10.77 -9.43 -6.28
N PRO A 38 -12.12 -9.52 -6.21
CA PRO A 38 -12.91 -10.65 -6.69
C PRO A 38 -13.15 -10.59 -8.19
N LEU A 39 -12.23 -11.16 -8.98
CA LEU A 39 -12.22 -11.07 -10.43
C LEU A 39 -13.48 -11.61 -11.10
N ALA A 40 -13.97 -12.79 -10.67
CA ALA A 40 -15.10 -13.44 -11.31
C ALA A 40 -16.40 -12.64 -11.07
N LEU A 41 -16.63 -12.18 -9.85
CA LEU A 41 -17.78 -11.35 -9.52
C LEU A 41 -17.77 -10.03 -10.29
N ILE A 42 -16.64 -9.31 -10.30
CA ILE A 42 -16.54 -8.00 -10.93
C ILE A 42 -16.72 -8.08 -12.45
N ASN A 43 -16.20 -9.14 -13.09
CA ASN A 43 -16.45 -9.36 -14.52
C ASN A 43 -17.92 -9.71 -14.82
N ALA A 44 -18.58 -10.45 -13.95
CA ALA A 44 -20.01 -10.71 -14.06
C ALA A 44 -20.85 -9.42 -13.88
N VAL A 45 -20.46 -8.53 -12.97
CA VAL A 45 -21.09 -7.19 -12.82
C VAL A 45 -20.88 -6.35 -14.08
N ALA A 46 -19.66 -6.34 -14.64
CA ALA A 46 -19.36 -5.62 -15.88
C ALA A 46 -20.27 -6.08 -17.04
N LYS A 47 -20.52 -7.40 -17.15
CA LYS A 47 -21.45 -7.94 -18.13
C LYS A 47 -22.87 -7.40 -17.93
N ARG A 48 -23.38 -7.38 -16.70
CA ARG A 48 -24.74 -6.86 -16.39
C ARG A 48 -24.88 -5.38 -16.74
N ILE A 49 -23.83 -4.57 -16.53
CA ILE A 49 -23.82 -3.16 -16.95
C ILE A 49 -23.89 -3.03 -18.47
N ARG A 50 -23.16 -3.87 -19.22
CA ARG A 50 -23.21 -3.90 -20.70
C ARG A 50 -24.58 -4.29 -21.21
N ASP A 51 -25.22 -5.27 -20.57
CA ASP A 51 -26.55 -5.76 -20.93
C ASP A 51 -27.65 -4.78 -20.51
N GLY A 52 -27.34 -3.70 -19.81
CA GLY A 52 -28.32 -2.68 -19.34
C GLY A 52 -29.19 -3.14 -18.18
N GLU A 53 -28.77 -4.18 -17.46
CA GLU A 53 -29.52 -4.73 -16.32
C GLU A 53 -29.28 -3.95 -15.01
N VAL A 54 -28.16 -3.21 -14.92
CA VAL A 54 -27.79 -2.43 -13.75
C VAL A 54 -26.97 -1.20 -14.16
N GLU A 55 -27.17 -0.08 -13.45
CA GLU A 55 -26.53 1.20 -13.76
C GLU A 55 -26.20 2.01 -12.50
N ASP A 56 -25.45 3.11 -12.67
CA ASP A 56 -25.08 4.07 -11.62
C ASP A 56 -24.28 3.43 -10.46
N LEU A 57 -23.41 2.48 -10.79
CA LEU A 57 -22.59 1.81 -9.79
C LEU A 57 -21.32 2.60 -9.49
N THR A 58 -20.83 2.46 -8.27
CA THR A 58 -19.48 2.86 -7.88
C THR A 58 -18.70 1.63 -7.41
N TYR A 59 -17.49 1.44 -7.96
CA TYR A 59 -16.57 0.41 -7.55
C TYR A 59 -15.34 1.04 -6.91
N VAL A 60 -15.05 0.69 -5.65
CA VAL A 60 -13.89 1.18 -4.88
C VAL A 60 -12.88 0.06 -4.72
N SER A 61 -11.66 0.31 -5.17
CA SER A 61 -10.52 -0.60 -5.06
C SER A 61 -9.19 0.19 -4.97
N GLY A 62 -8.07 -0.50 -5.09
CA GLY A 62 -6.75 0.13 -5.18
C GLY A 62 -5.63 -0.90 -5.32
N VAL A 63 -4.43 -0.44 -5.70
CA VAL A 63 -3.27 -1.30 -5.97
C VAL A 63 -3.66 -2.45 -6.92
N ASP A 64 -4.40 -2.10 -7.97
CA ASP A 64 -4.87 -3.10 -8.93
C ASP A 64 -3.67 -3.77 -9.61
N VAL A 65 -3.66 -5.08 -9.59
CA VAL A 65 -2.60 -5.90 -10.21
C VAL A 65 -3.01 -6.48 -11.56
N ARG A 66 -4.28 -6.26 -11.94
CA ARG A 66 -4.88 -6.76 -13.18
C ARG A 66 -5.81 -5.71 -13.77
N TRP A 67 -6.09 -5.85 -15.08
CA TRP A 67 -7.14 -5.10 -15.76
C TRP A 67 -8.43 -5.92 -15.71
N PHE A 68 -9.50 -5.36 -15.15
CA PHE A 68 -10.81 -6.00 -15.08
C PHE A 68 -11.66 -5.61 -16.29
N ASP A 69 -12.65 -6.43 -16.65
CA ASP A 69 -13.66 -6.09 -17.65
C ASP A 69 -14.43 -4.82 -17.30
N LEU A 70 -14.56 -4.52 -16.01
CA LEU A 70 -15.19 -3.29 -15.50
C LEU A 70 -14.43 -2.02 -15.94
N TYR A 71 -13.13 -2.11 -16.23
CA TYR A 71 -12.29 -0.99 -16.66
C TYR A 71 -12.28 -0.76 -18.16
N HIS A 72 -13.11 -1.51 -18.89
CA HIS A 72 -13.16 -1.37 -20.35
C HIS A 72 -13.78 -0.03 -20.75
N PRO A 73 -13.24 0.67 -21.77
CA PRO A 73 -13.70 2.00 -22.19
C PRO A 73 -15.21 2.10 -22.54
N ASP A 74 -15.86 1.02 -22.95
CA ASP A 74 -17.28 0.98 -23.25
C ASP A 74 -18.20 1.16 -22.03
N LEU A 75 -17.63 1.05 -20.82
CA LEU A 75 -18.32 1.24 -19.55
C LEU A 75 -18.09 2.64 -18.94
N VAL A 76 -17.26 3.48 -19.56
CA VAL A 76 -17.09 4.88 -19.12
C VAL A 76 -18.43 5.61 -19.12
N GLY A 77 -18.76 6.25 -17.99
CA GLY A 77 -20.02 6.93 -17.76
C GLY A 77 -21.20 6.03 -17.33
N LYS A 78 -21.01 4.69 -17.30
CA LYS A 78 -22.01 3.74 -16.80
C LYS A 78 -21.68 3.24 -15.39
N VAL A 79 -20.40 3.31 -15.00
CA VAL A 79 -19.90 2.97 -13.68
C VAL A 79 -18.79 3.95 -13.30
N THR A 80 -18.72 4.30 -12.03
CA THR A 80 -17.62 5.08 -11.45
C THR A 80 -16.60 4.13 -10.87
N ILE A 81 -15.36 4.16 -11.38
CA ILE A 81 -14.23 3.41 -10.81
C ILE A 81 -13.43 4.38 -9.96
N ASP A 82 -13.48 4.20 -8.64
CA ASP A 82 -12.78 5.04 -7.67
C ASP A 82 -11.58 4.28 -7.11
N SER A 83 -10.40 4.63 -7.61
CA SER A 83 -9.16 3.98 -7.18
C SER A 83 -8.58 4.71 -5.98
N GLY A 84 -8.50 4.06 -4.83
CA GLY A 84 -7.81 4.61 -3.64
C GLY A 84 -6.29 4.65 -3.79
N PHE A 85 -5.74 3.89 -4.75
CA PHE A 85 -4.31 3.89 -5.08
C PHE A 85 -4.08 3.41 -6.51
N VAL A 86 -3.73 4.32 -7.39
CA VAL A 86 -3.45 4.03 -8.81
C VAL A 86 -2.17 3.20 -8.92
N SER A 87 -2.23 2.11 -9.67
CA SER A 87 -1.12 1.16 -9.87
C SER A 87 -0.58 1.18 -11.29
N PRO A 88 0.55 0.53 -11.59
CA PRO A 88 1.02 0.38 -12.96
C PRO A 88 -0.03 -0.20 -13.92
N ALA A 89 -0.88 -1.11 -13.44
CA ALA A 89 -1.93 -1.74 -14.26
C ALA A 89 -3.04 -0.74 -14.68
N THR A 90 -3.28 0.31 -13.89
CA THR A 90 -4.41 1.23 -14.09
C THR A 90 -4.01 2.65 -14.51
N ARG A 91 -2.72 3.02 -14.47
CA ARG A 91 -2.24 4.39 -14.80
C ARG A 91 -2.72 4.91 -16.13
N GLN A 92 -2.70 4.07 -17.17
CA GLN A 92 -3.17 4.50 -18.49
C GLN A 92 -4.65 4.91 -18.50
N GLY A 93 -5.48 4.28 -17.66
CA GLY A 93 -6.92 4.58 -17.58
C GLY A 93 -7.22 5.90 -16.87
N VAL A 94 -6.34 6.40 -15.99
CA VAL A 94 -6.49 7.71 -15.34
C VAL A 94 -6.51 8.82 -16.40
N GLY A 95 -5.54 8.80 -17.32
CA GLY A 95 -5.48 9.78 -18.42
C GLY A 95 -6.63 9.67 -19.44
N GLN A 96 -7.36 8.55 -19.44
CA GLN A 96 -8.51 8.30 -20.31
C GLN A 96 -9.85 8.59 -19.62
N GLY A 97 -9.85 9.03 -18.35
CA GLY A 97 -11.06 9.29 -17.58
C GLY A 97 -11.83 8.03 -17.14
N ILE A 98 -11.20 6.85 -17.22
CA ILE A 98 -11.79 5.58 -16.74
C ILE A 98 -11.83 5.54 -15.21
N PHE A 99 -10.77 6.05 -14.57
CA PHE A 99 -10.64 6.08 -13.12
C PHE A 99 -10.83 7.49 -12.58
N THR A 100 -11.53 7.58 -11.47
CA THR A 100 -11.44 8.73 -10.55
C THR A 100 -10.60 8.34 -9.35
N TYR A 101 -10.32 9.29 -8.46
CA TYR A 101 -9.47 9.10 -7.31
C TYR A 101 -10.03 9.84 -6.09
N THR A 102 -10.17 9.12 -4.98
CA THR A 102 -10.50 9.74 -3.69
C THR A 102 -9.21 9.85 -2.87
N PRO A 103 -8.69 11.07 -2.62
CA PRO A 103 -7.53 11.28 -1.76
C PRO A 103 -7.82 10.76 -0.35
N CYS A 104 -7.02 9.80 0.11
CA CYS A 104 -7.19 9.19 1.42
C CYS A 104 -5.87 8.59 1.90
N ARG A 105 -5.53 8.75 3.16
CA ARG A 105 -4.47 7.98 3.81
C ARG A 105 -4.95 6.55 4.02
N LEU A 106 -4.07 5.59 3.90
CA LEU A 106 -4.46 4.18 3.99
C LEU A 106 -5.02 3.82 5.38
N GLY A 107 -4.50 4.44 6.44
CA GLY A 107 -5.04 4.30 7.80
C GLY A 107 -6.48 4.79 7.97
N GLU A 108 -6.96 5.68 7.09
CA GLU A 108 -8.32 6.25 7.12
C GLU A 108 -9.26 5.60 6.09
N ALA A 109 -8.75 4.69 5.24
CA ALA A 109 -9.52 4.11 4.15
C ALA A 109 -10.79 3.39 4.61
N VAL A 110 -10.75 2.68 5.74
CA VAL A 110 -11.94 2.06 6.35
C VAL A 110 -13.00 3.11 6.69
N ASP A 111 -12.59 4.18 7.36
CA ASP A 111 -13.51 5.25 7.74
C ASP A 111 -14.07 5.99 6.50
N MET A 112 -13.27 6.15 5.46
CA MET A 112 -13.72 6.73 4.18
C MET A 112 -14.87 5.94 3.58
N VAL A 113 -14.78 4.60 3.53
CA VAL A 113 -15.84 3.77 2.94
C VAL A 113 -17.01 3.48 3.90
N THR A 114 -16.79 3.50 5.22
CA THR A 114 -17.83 3.13 6.19
C THR A 114 -18.55 4.33 6.82
N ARG A 115 -17.88 5.47 6.95
CA ARG A 115 -18.42 6.68 7.60
C ARG A 115 -18.80 7.77 6.61
N CYS A 116 -18.00 7.95 5.54
CA CYS A 116 -18.24 8.99 4.54
C CYS A 116 -19.11 8.49 3.37
N ARG A 117 -19.18 7.19 3.18
CA ARG A 117 -19.97 6.53 2.12
C ARG A 117 -20.78 5.38 2.72
N ASN A 118 -21.72 4.88 1.96
CA ASN A 118 -22.56 3.74 2.36
C ASN A 118 -22.18 2.52 1.50
N CYS A 119 -21.33 1.64 2.03
CA CYS A 119 -20.98 0.41 1.34
C CYS A 119 -22.21 -0.52 1.25
N ASN A 120 -22.65 -0.84 0.03
CA ASN A 120 -23.78 -1.75 -0.19
C ASN A 120 -23.32 -3.20 -0.35
N ILE A 121 -22.23 -3.41 -1.06
CA ILE A 121 -21.66 -4.71 -1.34
C ILE A 121 -20.19 -4.71 -0.92
N SER A 122 -19.81 -5.58 0.00
CA SER A 122 -18.41 -5.89 0.28
C SER A 122 -18.05 -7.22 -0.37
N SER A 123 -17.00 -7.24 -1.19
CA SER A 123 -16.60 -8.47 -1.86
C SER A 123 -15.10 -8.70 -1.77
N LEU A 124 -14.72 -9.93 -1.40
CA LEU A 124 -13.35 -10.28 -1.04
C LEU A 124 -12.96 -11.66 -1.60
N VAL A 125 -11.70 -11.80 -2.02
CA VAL A 125 -11.11 -13.12 -2.23
C VAL A 125 -10.68 -13.70 -0.88
N VAL A 126 -10.96 -14.97 -0.65
CA VAL A 126 -10.70 -15.66 0.62
C VAL A 126 -10.09 -17.04 0.40
N SER A 127 -9.43 -17.59 1.43
CA SER A 127 -8.97 -18.97 1.45
C SER A 127 -10.17 -19.96 1.46
N PRO A 128 -9.96 -21.25 1.16
CA PRO A 128 -10.96 -22.28 1.42
C PRO A 128 -11.50 -22.23 2.85
N MET A 129 -12.78 -22.53 3.03
CA MET A 129 -13.43 -22.60 4.33
C MET A 129 -12.86 -23.74 5.16
N ASP A 130 -12.55 -23.49 6.44
CA ASP A 130 -12.12 -24.52 7.36
C ASP A 130 -13.30 -25.37 7.89
N LYS A 131 -12.97 -26.42 8.65
CA LYS A 131 -13.98 -27.33 9.25
C LYS A 131 -14.91 -26.64 10.26
N HIS A 132 -14.55 -25.45 10.74
CA HIS A 132 -15.32 -24.66 11.71
C HIS A 132 -16.17 -23.58 11.04
N GLY A 133 -16.12 -23.45 9.72
CA GLY A 133 -16.91 -22.50 8.95
C GLY A 133 -16.25 -21.15 8.71
N PHE A 134 -14.94 -21.02 8.94
CA PHE A 134 -14.22 -19.77 8.76
C PHE A 134 -13.41 -19.75 7.46
N PHE A 135 -13.46 -18.60 6.80
CA PHE A 135 -12.56 -18.19 5.74
C PHE A 135 -11.48 -17.27 6.31
N SER A 136 -10.30 -17.24 5.71
CA SER A 136 -9.28 -16.20 5.92
C SER A 136 -9.22 -15.29 4.69
N THR A 137 -9.08 -13.98 4.88
CA THR A 137 -8.85 -13.05 3.77
C THR A 137 -7.41 -13.10 3.26
N GLY A 138 -6.59 -13.98 3.84
CA GLY A 138 -5.26 -14.35 3.32
C GLY A 138 -4.30 -13.18 3.15
N CYS A 139 -3.91 -12.93 1.91
CA CYS A 139 -2.96 -11.87 1.58
C CYS A 139 -3.51 -10.46 1.79
N ASN A 140 -4.83 -10.25 1.87
CA ASN A 140 -5.43 -8.93 1.79
C ASN A 140 -6.51 -8.74 2.85
N VAL A 141 -6.10 -8.18 3.99
CA VAL A 141 -7.01 -7.73 5.03
C VAL A 141 -7.40 -6.28 4.80
N ASP A 142 -6.39 -5.45 4.60
CA ASP A 142 -6.43 -4.02 4.29
C ASP A 142 -7.70 -3.29 4.80
N TRP A 143 -8.46 -2.62 3.94
CA TRP A 143 -9.76 -2.04 4.30
C TRP A 143 -10.93 -3.01 4.08
N GLY A 144 -10.72 -4.09 3.29
CA GLY A 144 -11.79 -4.97 2.82
C GLY A 144 -12.46 -5.75 3.95
N TRP A 145 -11.66 -6.41 4.80
CA TRP A 145 -12.18 -7.20 5.91
C TRP A 145 -12.97 -6.32 6.92
N GLU A 146 -12.39 -5.20 7.33
CA GLU A 146 -13.06 -4.34 8.32
C GLU A 146 -14.29 -3.64 7.73
N THR A 147 -14.29 -3.30 6.44
CA THR A 147 -15.49 -2.82 5.75
C THR A 147 -16.60 -3.87 5.76
N ALA A 148 -16.26 -5.15 5.52
CA ALA A 148 -17.24 -6.24 5.62
C ALA A 148 -17.78 -6.39 7.04
N LYS A 149 -16.97 -6.16 8.07
CA LYS A 149 -17.36 -6.34 9.49
C LYS A 149 -18.06 -5.14 10.10
N THR A 150 -17.66 -3.92 9.74
CA THR A 150 -18.11 -2.69 10.41
C THR A 150 -18.90 -1.76 9.50
N GLY A 151 -18.78 -1.92 8.17
CA GLY A 151 -19.47 -1.10 7.19
C GLY A 151 -20.96 -1.43 7.00
N ASN A 152 -21.45 -2.48 7.66
CA ASN A 152 -22.83 -2.96 7.57
C ASN A 152 -23.34 -3.09 6.12
N PRO A 153 -22.57 -3.72 5.21
CA PRO A 153 -23.01 -3.89 3.82
C PRO A 153 -24.27 -4.75 3.75
N ARG A 154 -25.13 -4.47 2.76
CA ARG A 154 -26.33 -5.29 2.50
C ARG A 154 -25.95 -6.74 2.17
N HIS A 155 -24.84 -6.93 1.45
CA HIS A 155 -24.31 -8.24 1.11
C HIS A 155 -22.79 -8.30 1.25
N ILE A 156 -22.31 -9.44 1.78
CA ILE A 156 -20.92 -9.84 1.74
C ILE A 156 -20.83 -11.02 0.77
N VAL A 157 -20.08 -10.85 -0.31
CA VAL A 157 -19.83 -11.90 -1.30
C VAL A 157 -18.36 -12.31 -1.23
N VAL A 158 -18.09 -13.60 -1.05
CA VAL A 158 -16.72 -14.10 -1.04
C VAL A 158 -16.41 -14.89 -2.30
N GLU A 159 -15.23 -14.64 -2.86
CA GLU A 159 -14.65 -15.43 -3.95
C GLU A 159 -13.58 -16.34 -3.37
N VAL A 160 -13.87 -17.64 -3.28
CA VAL A 160 -12.97 -18.65 -2.68
C VAL A 160 -11.90 -19.03 -3.70
N ASN A 161 -10.64 -18.92 -3.28
CA ASN A 161 -9.50 -19.30 -4.09
C ASN A 161 -8.58 -20.24 -3.30
N GLU A 162 -8.33 -21.46 -3.80
CA GLU A 162 -7.45 -22.44 -3.17
C GLU A 162 -5.98 -21.98 -3.09
N ASN A 163 -5.58 -21.03 -3.93
CA ASN A 163 -4.24 -20.44 -3.92
C ASN A 163 -4.08 -19.34 -2.87
N MET A 164 -5.18 -18.87 -2.23
CA MET A 164 -5.14 -17.85 -1.19
C MET A 164 -4.65 -18.46 0.11
N PRO A 165 -3.51 -18.03 0.68
CA PRO A 165 -2.99 -18.57 1.94
C PRO A 165 -3.95 -18.31 3.10
N ARG A 166 -3.92 -19.18 4.09
CA ARG A 166 -4.61 -18.97 5.34
C ARG A 166 -3.67 -18.24 6.31
N THR A 167 -4.03 -17.03 6.67
CA THR A 167 -3.24 -16.21 7.60
C THR A 167 -3.95 -16.02 8.94
N TYR A 168 -3.22 -15.57 9.95
CA TYR A 168 -3.73 -15.28 11.29
C TYR A 168 -3.95 -13.78 11.49
N GLY A 169 -4.51 -13.40 12.63
CA GLY A 169 -4.86 -12.04 12.99
C GLY A 169 -6.36 -11.74 12.91
N HIS A 170 -6.73 -10.48 12.71
CA HIS A 170 -8.13 -10.06 12.55
C HIS A 170 -8.52 -10.09 11.06
N ASN A 171 -8.72 -11.28 10.52
CA ASN A 171 -8.88 -11.48 9.08
C ASN A 171 -9.85 -12.60 8.70
N GLN A 172 -10.69 -13.05 9.64
CA GLN A 172 -11.57 -14.18 9.42
C GLN A 172 -13.02 -13.75 9.25
N LEU A 173 -13.72 -14.42 8.32
CA LEU A 173 -15.16 -14.33 8.11
C LEU A 173 -15.79 -15.70 8.33
N HIS A 174 -16.88 -15.76 9.08
CA HIS A 174 -17.64 -16.98 9.25
C HIS A 174 -18.70 -17.12 8.15
N ILE A 175 -18.97 -18.32 7.68
CA ILE A 175 -19.92 -18.61 6.61
C ILE A 175 -21.34 -18.04 6.87
N THR A 176 -21.73 -17.85 8.12
CA THR A 176 -23.03 -17.24 8.48
C THR A 176 -23.11 -15.75 8.14
N GLU A 177 -21.98 -15.07 8.06
CA GLU A 177 -21.89 -13.63 7.72
C GLU A 177 -21.94 -13.39 6.21
N VAL A 178 -21.64 -14.40 5.40
CA VAL A 178 -21.52 -14.31 3.95
C VAL A 178 -22.91 -14.49 3.29
N SER A 179 -23.22 -13.68 2.28
CA SER A 179 -24.48 -13.78 1.50
C SER A 179 -24.36 -14.80 0.38
N ALA A 180 -23.24 -14.82 -0.33
CA ALA A 180 -22.98 -15.74 -1.45
C ALA A 180 -21.50 -16.15 -1.49
N VAL A 181 -21.25 -17.34 -1.97
CA VAL A 181 -19.91 -17.92 -2.18
C VAL A 181 -19.75 -18.20 -3.67
N VAL A 182 -18.68 -17.70 -4.26
CA VAL A 182 -18.23 -18.00 -5.63
C VAL A 182 -16.90 -18.73 -5.53
N GLU A 183 -16.70 -19.78 -6.30
CA GLU A 183 -15.38 -20.44 -6.42
C GLU A 183 -14.66 -19.97 -7.69
N ASN A 184 -13.41 -19.49 -7.52
CA ASN A 184 -12.56 -19.07 -8.61
C ASN A 184 -11.09 -19.31 -8.28
N HIS A 185 -10.58 -20.47 -8.68
CA HIS A 185 -9.25 -20.96 -8.32
C HIS A 185 -8.19 -20.51 -9.35
N ILE A 186 -7.87 -19.22 -9.34
CA ILE A 186 -6.85 -18.65 -10.21
C ILE A 186 -5.52 -18.46 -9.47
N PRO A 187 -4.37 -18.51 -10.17
CA PRO A 187 -3.09 -18.15 -9.57
C PRO A 187 -3.12 -16.72 -9.00
N LEU A 188 -2.52 -16.54 -7.83
CA LEU A 188 -2.29 -15.20 -7.30
C LEU A 188 -1.32 -14.45 -8.21
N PHE A 189 -1.49 -13.14 -8.27
CA PHE A 189 -0.53 -12.29 -8.98
C PHE A 189 0.79 -12.28 -8.21
N GLU A 190 1.89 -12.45 -8.92
CA GLU A 190 3.24 -12.39 -8.39
C GLU A 190 3.96 -11.16 -8.96
N LEU A 191 4.66 -10.44 -8.07
CA LEU A 191 5.50 -9.32 -8.49
C LEU A 191 6.74 -9.84 -9.24
N PRO A 192 7.07 -9.22 -10.37
CA PRO A 192 8.34 -9.51 -11.03
C PRO A 192 9.51 -9.03 -10.17
N GLU A 193 10.64 -9.70 -10.30
CA GLU A 193 11.90 -9.27 -9.67
C GLU A 193 12.30 -7.89 -10.22
N ILE A 194 12.60 -6.96 -9.33
CA ILE A 194 13.04 -5.60 -9.68
C ILE A 194 14.54 -5.51 -9.45
N PRO A 195 15.34 -5.24 -10.51
CA PRO A 195 16.78 -5.12 -10.38
C PRO A 195 17.16 -3.92 -9.52
N ILE A 196 18.27 -4.06 -8.80
CA ILE A 196 18.85 -3.01 -7.95
C ILE A 196 19.81 -2.17 -8.79
N SER A 197 19.60 -0.86 -8.84
CA SER A 197 20.52 0.09 -9.49
C SER A 197 21.69 0.46 -8.57
N LYS A 198 22.70 1.15 -9.12
CA LYS A 198 23.81 1.67 -8.30
C LYS A 198 23.34 2.73 -7.31
N GLU A 199 22.42 3.56 -7.73
CA GLU A 199 21.81 4.60 -6.89
C GLU A 199 21.03 3.95 -5.74
N ASP A 200 20.30 2.85 -6.00
CA ASP A 200 19.61 2.07 -4.96
C ASP A 200 20.60 1.53 -3.92
N GLU A 201 21.74 0.98 -4.36
CA GLU A 201 22.77 0.46 -3.45
C GLU A 201 23.34 1.57 -2.56
N ILE A 202 23.63 2.75 -3.11
CA ILE A 202 24.17 3.88 -2.34
C ILE A 202 23.14 4.36 -1.31
N ILE A 203 21.90 4.58 -1.71
CA ILE A 203 20.83 5.01 -0.81
C ILE A 203 20.55 3.93 0.24
N GLY A 204 20.51 2.66 -0.18
CA GLY A 204 20.29 1.52 0.71
C GLY A 204 21.36 1.41 1.79
N HIS A 205 22.61 1.65 1.44
CA HIS A 205 23.73 1.67 2.39
C HIS A 205 23.59 2.80 3.43
N TYR A 206 23.30 4.04 3.00
CA TYR A 206 23.09 5.14 3.95
C TYR A 206 21.97 4.85 4.96
N ILE A 207 20.88 4.22 4.53
CA ILE A 207 19.74 3.90 5.40
C ILE A 207 20.10 2.74 6.33
N ALA A 208 20.72 1.67 5.81
CA ALA A 208 21.09 0.50 6.60
C ALA A 208 22.07 0.83 7.73
N ASP A 209 22.99 1.79 7.51
CA ASP A 209 23.91 2.28 8.54
C ASP A 209 23.20 2.98 9.70
N MET A 210 21.99 3.50 9.46
CA MET A 210 21.16 4.19 10.46
C MET A 210 20.16 3.27 11.16
N ILE A 211 20.06 2.00 10.75
CA ILE A 211 19.21 0.98 11.35
C ILE A 211 20.00 0.19 12.39
N GLU A 212 19.51 0.16 13.60
CA GLU A 212 20.15 -0.55 14.72
C GLU A 212 19.57 -1.96 14.87
N ASP A 213 20.31 -2.87 15.52
CA ASP A 213 19.78 -4.17 15.92
C ASP A 213 18.55 -3.98 16.81
N GLY A 214 17.54 -4.83 16.65
CA GLY A 214 16.28 -4.73 17.37
C GLY A 214 15.31 -3.68 16.82
N SER A 215 15.66 -2.96 15.75
CA SER A 215 14.73 -2.01 15.09
C SER A 215 13.50 -2.72 14.52
N CYS A 216 12.35 -2.06 14.56
CA CYS A 216 11.15 -2.51 13.87
C CYS A 216 11.07 -1.83 12.50
N ILE A 217 10.88 -2.59 11.42
CA ILE A 217 10.98 -2.07 10.05
C ILE A 217 9.63 -2.04 9.31
N GLN A 218 9.43 -0.96 8.53
CA GLN A 218 8.47 -0.84 7.44
C GLN A 218 9.28 -0.48 6.18
N ILE A 219 9.25 -1.37 5.20
CA ILE A 219 9.96 -1.22 3.92
C ILE A 219 9.00 -1.66 2.82
N GLY A 220 8.92 -0.87 1.74
CA GLY A 220 8.06 -1.16 0.59
C GLY A 220 8.66 -2.15 -0.40
N ILE A 221 8.21 -2.06 -1.66
CA ILE A 221 8.71 -2.83 -2.82
C ILE A 221 9.52 -1.93 -3.75
N GLY A 222 10.41 -2.53 -4.52
CA GLY A 222 11.21 -1.85 -5.54
C GLY A 222 12.71 -2.09 -5.39
N GLY A 223 13.49 -1.53 -6.29
CA GLY A 223 14.96 -1.68 -6.28
C GLY A 223 15.60 -1.19 -4.98
N MET A 224 15.19 0.01 -4.53
CA MET A 224 15.73 0.60 -3.30
C MET A 224 15.38 -0.19 -2.02
N PRO A 225 14.10 -0.59 -1.76
CA PRO A 225 13.77 -1.48 -0.67
C PRO A 225 14.55 -2.81 -0.68
N ASN A 226 14.72 -3.41 -1.87
CA ASN A 226 15.52 -4.62 -2.03
C ASN A 226 17.01 -4.38 -1.71
N ALA A 227 17.56 -3.22 -2.10
CA ALA A 227 18.92 -2.83 -1.76
C ALA A 227 19.10 -2.65 -0.26
N ILE A 228 18.17 -1.99 0.42
CA ILE A 228 18.19 -1.86 1.89
C ILE A 228 18.20 -3.24 2.54
N ALA A 229 17.29 -4.12 2.16
CA ALA A 229 17.22 -5.47 2.71
C ALA A 229 18.55 -6.24 2.54
N LYS A 230 19.22 -6.10 1.38
CA LYS A 230 20.54 -6.70 1.12
C LYS A 230 21.60 -6.30 2.17
N PHE A 231 21.55 -5.05 2.65
CA PHE A 231 22.49 -4.55 3.69
C PHE A 231 22.05 -4.85 5.12
N LEU A 232 20.83 -5.37 5.32
CA LEU A 232 20.31 -5.71 6.65
C LEU A 232 20.52 -7.17 7.04
N VAL A 233 21.10 -8.01 6.19
CA VAL A 233 21.26 -9.46 6.42
C VAL A 233 22.10 -9.79 7.66
N ASP A 234 23.02 -8.91 8.04
CA ASP A 234 23.89 -9.07 9.21
C ASP A 234 23.33 -8.45 10.50
N LYS A 235 22.20 -7.73 10.40
CA LYS A 235 21.49 -7.16 11.56
C LYS A 235 20.88 -8.26 12.42
N LYS A 236 20.56 -7.94 13.66
CA LYS A 236 20.00 -8.87 14.63
C LYS A 236 18.70 -8.38 15.20
N ASP A 237 17.78 -9.32 15.42
CA ASP A 237 16.54 -9.13 16.16
C ASP A 237 15.62 -8.04 15.56
N LEU A 238 15.66 -7.84 14.25
CA LEU A 238 14.72 -6.93 13.58
C LEU A 238 13.28 -7.40 13.77
N GLY A 239 12.37 -6.44 13.93
CA GLY A 239 10.94 -6.65 13.97
C GLY A 239 10.26 -6.19 12.68
N VAL A 240 9.02 -6.61 12.45
CA VAL A 240 8.20 -6.18 11.31
C VAL A 240 6.88 -5.58 11.80
N HIS A 241 6.61 -4.34 11.39
CA HIS A 241 5.31 -3.68 11.44
C HIS A 241 5.18 -2.82 10.17
N SER A 242 4.46 -3.33 9.18
CA SER A 242 4.44 -2.76 7.83
C SER A 242 3.06 -2.91 7.22
N GLU A 243 2.57 -1.91 6.49
CA GLU A 243 1.32 -2.07 5.73
C GLU A 243 1.40 -3.25 4.75
N MET A 244 2.54 -3.37 4.07
CA MET A 244 2.79 -4.41 3.08
C MET A 244 3.91 -5.33 3.54
N LEU A 245 3.67 -6.65 3.45
CA LEU A 245 4.69 -7.68 3.60
C LEU A 245 5.28 -8.04 2.23
N THR A 246 6.59 -8.29 2.19
CA THR A 246 7.37 -8.44 0.93
C THR A 246 8.32 -9.63 0.97
N ASP A 247 8.78 -10.08 -0.21
CA ASP A 247 9.77 -11.16 -0.34
C ASP A 247 11.09 -10.84 0.37
N SER A 248 11.53 -9.58 0.34
CA SER A 248 12.78 -9.18 0.99
C SER A 248 12.77 -9.37 2.51
N MET A 249 11.60 -9.24 3.15
CA MET A 249 11.45 -9.55 4.58
C MET A 249 11.60 -11.06 4.83
N VAL A 250 11.09 -11.90 3.93
CA VAL A 250 11.26 -13.36 4.02
C VAL A 250 12.74 -13.75 3.87
N ASP A 251 13.48 -13.09 2.98
CA ASP A 251 14.93 -13.29 2.84
C ASP A 251 15.67 -12.92 4.13
N LEU A 252 15.34 -11.79 4.76
CA LEU A 252 15.89 -11.37 6.04
C LEU A 252 15.55 -12.33 7.18
N TYR A 253 14.37 -12.94 7.17
CA TYR A 253 14.00 -13.96 8.13
C TYR A 253 14.88 -15.21 7.99
N TYR A 254 15.04 -15.73 6.78
CA TYR A 254 15.89 -16.89 6.53
C TYR A 254 17.38 -16.61 6.76
N ALA A 255 17.82 -15.37 6.61
CA ALA A 255 19.15 -14.93 7.00
C ALA A 255 19.33 -14.82 8.53
N GLY A 256 18.26 -14.91 9.31
CA GLY A 256 18.29 -14.78 10.76
C GLY A 256 18.32 -13.33 11.27
N ALA A 257 18.09 -12.36 10.38
CA ALA A 257 18.05 -10.94 10.75
C ALA A 257 16.72 -10.54 11.41
N ILE A 258 15.59 -11.11 10.95
CA ILE A 258 14.26 -10.86 11.51
C ILE A 258 13.87 -11.99 12.46
N THR A 259 13.73 -11.68 13.75
CA THR A 259 13.23 -12.60 14.79
C THR A 259 11.96 -12.07 15.47
N CYS A 260 11.76 -10.77 15.45
CA CYS A 260 10.72 -10.06 16.22
C CYS A 260 10.82 -10.23 17.75
N GLU A 261 11.91 -10.79 18.29
CA GLU A 261 12.07 -11.03 19.73
C GLU A 261 12.13 -9.72 20.52
N LYS A 262 12.80 -8.72 19.97
CA LYS A 262 13.01 -7.41 20.61
C LYS A 262 11.84 -6.42 20.39
N LYS A 263 10.81 -6.79 19.62
CA LYS A 263 9.64 -5.94 19.52
C LYS A 263 8.99 -5.78 20.90
N ASN A 264 8.82 -4.53 21.33
CA ASN A 264 8.10 -4.22 22.57
C ASN A 264 6.57 -4.23 22.40
N PHE A 265 6.09 -4.09 21.16
CA PHE A 265 4.67 -4.22 20.79
C PHE A 265 4.45 -5.45 19.92
N MET A 266 3.62 -6.38 20.36
CA MET A 266 3.36 -7.68 19.71
C MET A 266 4.66 -8.44 19.40
N PRO A 267 5.45 -8.85 20.44
CA PRO A 267 6.70 -9.56 20.24
C PRO A 267 6.47 -10.89 19.52
N TYR A 268 7.46 -11.36 18.77
CA TYR A 268 7.44 -12.56 17.92
C TYR A 268 6.44 -12.52 16.77
N LYS A 269 5.81 -11.35 16.48
CA LYS A 269 4.82 -11.20 15.41
C LYS A 269 5.27 -10.24 14.33
N TRP A 270 5.15 -10.68 13.09
CA TRP A 270 5.07 -9.79 11.94
C TRP A 270 3.66 -9.22 11.89
N ILE A 271 3.55 -7.92 11.81
CA ILE A 271 2.26 -7.24 11.68
C ILE A 271 2.20 -6.65 10.27
N GLY A 272 1.16 -7.04 9.52
CA GLY A 272 0.92 -6.56 8.17
C GLY A 272 -0.55 -6.34 7.88
N SER A 273 -0.83 -5.65 6.79
CA SER A 273 -2.20 -5.41 6.31
C SER A 273 -2.48 -6.12 4.99
N PHE A 274 -1.50 -6.13 4.12
CA PHE A 274 -1.54 -6.94 2.90
C PHE A 274 -0.15 -7.49 2.56
N ALA A 275 -0.13 -8.54 1.74
CA ALA A 275 1.08 -9.18 1.24
C ALA A 275 1.08 -9.14 -0.29
N LEU A 276 2.17 -8.66 -0.88
CA LEU A 276 2.33 -8.62 -2.32
C LEU A 276 3.80 -8.90 -2.68
N GLY A 277 4.02 -10.03 -3.32
CA GLY A 277 5.35 -10.54 -3.66
C GLY A 277 5.27 -11.70 -4.61
N SER A 278 6.16 -12.67 -4.46
CA SER A 278 6.18 -13.91 -5.21
C SER A 278 5.55 -15.08 -4.42
N ARG A 279 5.52 -16.25 -5.01
CA ARG A 279 5.08 -17.48 -4.36
C ARG A 279 5.83 -17.75 -3.05
N LYS A 280 7.11 -17.36 -2.94
CA LYS A 280 7.92 -17.48 -1.73
C LYS A 280 7.25 -16.78 -0.53
N LEU A 281 6.76 -15.56 -0.73
CA LEU A 281 6.05 -14.82 0.32
C LEU A 281 4.72 -15.50 0.67
N TYR A 282 3.94 -15.90 -0.33
CA TYR A 282 2.63 -16.50 -0.10
C TYR A 282 2.72 -17.85 0.64
N ASP A 283 3.72 -18.67 0.29
CA ASP A 283 4.02 -19.92 1.02
C ASP A 283 4.54 -19.65 2.43
N PHE A 284 5.31 -18.59 2.65
CA PHE A 284 5.82 -18.23 3.98
C PHE A 284 4.70 -17.79 4.93
N ILE A 285 3.73 -17.02 4.45
CA ILE A 285 2.65 -16.53 5.33
C ILE A 285 1.53 -17.56 5.55
N ASP A 286 1.47 -18.62 4.72
CA ASP A 286 0.43 -19.66 4.85
C ASP A 286 0.59 -20.44 6.15
N ASN A 287 -0.47 -20.46 6.95
CA ASN A 287 -0.51 -21.14 8.26
C ASN A 287 0.68 -20.80 9.18
N ASN A 288 1.29 -19.62 9.03
CA ASN A 288 2.41 -19.19 9.85
C ASN A 288 1.94 -18.37 11.06
N PRO A 289 2.01 -18.90 12.30
CA PRO A 289 1.53 -18.19 13.48
C PRO A 289 2.39 -16.97 13.85
N MET A 290 3.57 -16.80 13.24
CA MET A 290 4.39 -15.61 13.39
C MET A 290 3.81 -14.41 12.64
N VAL A 291 2.99 -14.64 11.60
CA VAL A 291 2.42 -13.59 10.76
C VAL A 291 0.99 -13.30 11.19
N GLU A 292 0.72 -12.07 11.58
CA GLU A 292 -0.63 -11.60 11.88
C GLU A 292 -1.01 -10.46 10.93
N MET A 293 -2.14 -10.67 10.24
CA MET A 293 -2.70 -9.73 9.28
C MET A 293 -3.87 -8.98 9.92
N HIS A 294 -3.83 -7.65 9.84
CA HIS A 294 -4.83 -6.76 10.44
C HIS A 294 -5.26 -5.70 9.44
N SER A 295 -6.40 -5.02 9.71
CA SER A 295 -6.88 -3.93 8.86
C SER A 295 -5.90 -2.76 8.83
N THR A 296 -5.95 -1.98 7.76
CA THR A 296 -5.16 -0.74 7.62
C THR A 296 -5.47 0.26 8.72
N LYS A 297 -6.68 0.28 9.24
CA LYS A 297 -7.08 1.13 10.36
C LYS A 297 -6.26 0.87 11.63
N PHE A 298 -5.80 -0.38 11.82
CA PHE A 298 -4.92 -0.75 12.93
C PHE A 298 -3.44 -0.62 12.55
N VAL A 299 -3.04 -1.21 11.41
CA VAL A 299 -1.62 -1.28 11.02
C VAL A 299 -1.07 0.12 10.71
N ASN A 300 -1.86 0.97 10.09
CA ASN A 300 -1.50 2.31 9.65
C ASN A 300 -1.89 3.42 10.64
N ASP A 301 -2.42 3.09 11.82
CA ASP A 301 -2.65 4.11 12.85
C ASP A 301 -1.31 4.63 13.37
N PRO A 302 -0.98 5.94 13.24
CA PRO A 302 0.27 6.50 13.73
C PRO A 302 0.51 6.29 15.23
N VAL A 303 -0.54 6.10 16.03
CA VAL A 303 -0.42 5.77 17.47
C VAL A 303 0.04 4.33 17.63
N VAL A 304 -0.58 3.40 16.92
CA VAL A 304 -0.23 1.97 16.94
C VAL A 304 1.19 1.74 16.39
N ILE A 305 1.52 2.38 15.28
CA ILE A 305 2.87 2.37 14.71
C ILE A 305 3.89 2.84 15.76
N GLY A 306 3.57 3.93 16.47
CA GLY A 306 4.41 4.54 17.48
C GLY A 306 4.64 3.68 18.75
N TYR A 307 3.86 2.61 18.95
CA TYR A 307 4.10 1.67 20.04
C TYR A 307 5.34 0.79 19.84
N ASN A 308 5.83 0.66 18.61
CA ASN A 308 7.09 -0.04 18.32
C ASN A 308 8.26 0.92 18.55
N ASP A 309 9.13 0.63 19.52
CA ASP A 309 10.38 1.37 19.70
C ASP A 309 11.30 1.16 18.49
N ASN A 310 12.12 2.18 18.16
CA ASN A 310 13.05 2.17 17.03
C ASN A 310 12.40 1.79 15.69
N LEU A 311 11.18 2.29 15.45
CA LEU A 311 10.51 2.03 14.17
C LEU A 311 11.21 2.81 13.04
N ILE A 312 11.59 2.07 12.00
CA ILE A 312 12.21 2.57 10.79
C ILE A 312 11.18 2.50 9.66
N SER A 313 10.83 3.65 9.13
CA SER A 313 9.91 3.77 7.99
C SER A 313 10.67 4.26 6.76
N VAL A 314 10.59 3.54 5.64
CA VAL A 314 11.24 3.91 4.38
C VAL A 314 10.22 3.97 3.26
N ASN A 315 10.07 5.15 2.66
CA ASN A 315 9.15 5.40 1.57
C ASN A 315 9.81 6.24 0.46
N ALA A 316 9.34 6.09 -0.78
CA ALA A 316 9.83 6.87 -1.91
C ALA A 316 9.03 8.16 -2.10
N THR A 317 9.69 9.20 -2.61
CA THR A 317 9.04 10.44 -3.06
C THR A 317 9.50 10.80 -4.47
N PHE A 318 8.68 11.51 -5.23
CA PHE A 318 9.06 11.96 -6.57
C PHE A 318 9.87 13.25 -6.53
N GLU A 319 9.50 14.18 -5.65
CA GLU A 319 10.08 15.51 -5.60
C GLU A 319 10.06 16.03 -4.16
N VAL A 320 11.08 16.81 -3.81
CA VAL A 320 11.15 17.55 -2.54
C VAL A 320 11.57 18.99 -2.82
N ASP A 321 10.90 19.97 -2.20
CA ASP A 321 11.29 21.36 -2.30
C ASP A 321 12.25 21.80 -1.19
N LEU A 322 12.86 22.98 -1.36
CA LEU A 322 13.83 23.53 -0.42
C LEU A 322 13.27 23.80 0.99
N THR A 323 11.95 23.78 1.18
CA THR A 323 11.32 23.87 2.49
C THR A 323 11.16 22.51 3.16
N GLY A 324 11.28 21.41 2.37
CA GLY A 324 11.21 20.02 2.83
C GLY A 324 9.85 19.38 2.68
N GLN A 325 8.88 19.96 1.96
CA GLN A 325 7.66 19.25 1.62
C GLN A 325 7.91 18.28 0.46
N CYS A 326 7.25 17.13 0.47
CA CYS A 326 7.46 16.04 -0.48
C CYS A 326 6.18 15.73 -1.26
N ALA A 327 6.32 15.56 -2.59
CA ALA A 327 5.26 15.13 -3.49
C ALA A 327 5.55 13.70 -3.96
N SER A 328 4.63 12.76 -3.67
CA SER A 328 4.88 11.32 -3.87
C SER A 328 3.82 10.60 -4.70
N GLU A 329 2.71 11.27 -5.04
CA GLU A 329 1.53 10.61 -5.60
C GLU A 329 1.12 11.09 -6.99
N SER A 330 1.68 12.21 -7.46
CA SER A 330 1.35 12.77 -8.78
C SER A 330 2.59 13.19 -9.56
N ILE A 331 2.46 13.30 -10.87
CA ILE A 331 3.45 13.92 -11.78
C ILE A 331 2.74 15.07 -12.48
N GLY A 332 3.09 16.31 -12.11
CA GLY A 332 2.25 17.46 -12.42
C GLY A 332 0.83 17.22 -11.84
N PRO A 333 -0.23 17.58 -12.55
CA PRO A 333 -1.63 17.40 -12.11
C PRO A 333 -2.16 15.98 -12.31
N VAL A 334 -1.35 15.03 -12.81
CA VAL A 334 -1.80 13.68 -13.13
C VAL A 334 -1.50 12.75 -11.94
N GLN A 335 -2.54 12.11 -11.41
CA GLN A 335 -2.40 11.10 -10.37
C GLN A 335 -1.57 9.92 -10.90
N TYR A 336 -0.52 9.55 -10.20
CA TYR A 336 0.41 8.49 -10.59
C TYR A 336 0.35 7.27 -9.67
N SER A 337 0.07 7.50 -8.39
CA SER A 337 -0.12 6.47 -7.37
C SER A 337 -1.27 6.88 -6.43
N GLY A 338 -1.10 6.81 -5.15
CA GLY A 338 -1.99 7.30 -4.11
C GLY A 338 -1.19 7.79 -2.93
N THR A 339 -1.85 8.40 -1.96
CA THR A 339 -1.24 8.80 -0.69
C THR A 339 -0.70 7.55 0.04
N GLY A 340 -1.43 6.43 -0.02
CA GLY A 340 -1.06 5.20 0.68
C GLY A 340 -0.87 5.42 2.17
N GLY A 341 0.01 4.64 2.79
CA GLY A 341 0.37 4.77 4.19
C GLY A 341 1.61 5.60 4.46
N GLN A 342 2.17 6.30 3.46
CA GLN A 342 3.42 7.06 3.62
C GLN A 342 3.35 8.05 4.78
N LEU A 343 2.30 8.89 4.82
CA LEU A 343 2.14 9.88 5.89
C LEU A 343 1.86 9.21 7.24
N ASP A 344 1.10 8.10 7.26
CA ASP A 344 0.81 7.35 8.47
C ASP A 344 2.10 6.86 9.12
N PHE A 345 2.99 6.26 8.35
CA PHE A 345 4.28 5.75 8.84
C PHE A 345 5.29 6.85 9.14
N VAL A 346 5.29 7.97 8.41
CA VAL A 346 6.10 9.15 8.75
C VAL A 346 5.71 9.69 10.14
N GLN A 347 4.42 9.85 10.39
CA GLN A 347 3.93 10.30 11.69
C GLN A 347 4.12 9.26 12.80
N GLY A 348 3.91 7.99 12.48
CA GLY A 348 4.11 6.88 13.42
C GLY A 348 5.56 6.72 13.84
N ALA A 349 6.50 6.78 12.88
CA ALA A 349 7.92 6.73 13.18
C ALA A 349 8.38 7.91 14.07
N TRP A 350 7.82 9.10 13.86
CA TRP A 350 8.10 10.24 14.76
C TRP A 350 7.56 10.04 16.18
N ARG A 351 6.46 9.31 16.35
CA ARG A 351 5.88 8.96 17.67
C ARG A 351 6.66 7.84 18.34
N SER A 352 7.29 6.97 17.57
CA SER A 352 8.12 5.87 18.06
C SER A 352 9.34 6.40 18.80
N LYS A 353 9.62 5.84 19.97
CA LYS A 353 10.86 6.17 20.72
C LYS A 353 12.06 5.65 19.92
N GLY A 354 12.94 6.56 19.48
CA GLY A 354 14.08 6.24 18.64
C GLY A 354 13.71 6.01 17.15
N GLY A 355 12.44 6.22 16.78
CA GLY A 355 11.99 5.98 15.42
C GLY A 355 12.55 6.97 14.40
N LYS A 356 12.68 6.49 13.15
CA LYS A 356 13.24 7.26 12.02
C LYS A 356 12.39 7.03 10.78
N SER A 357 12.00 8.11 10.10
CA SER A 357 11.32 8.05 8.80
C SER A 357 12.19 8.63 7.69
N PHE A 358 12.40 7.84 6.65
CA PHE A 358 13.20 8.20 5.48
C PHE A 358 12.30 8.35 4.26
N LEU A 359 12.38 9.52 3.60
CA LEU A 359 11.83 9.75 2.28
C LEU A 359 12.97 9.75 1.26
N THR A 360 12.90 8.83 0.32
CA THR A 360 14.01 8.51 -0.58
C THR A 360 13.68 8.91 -2.01
N LEU A 361 14.65 9.44 -2.73
CA LEU A 361 14.52 9.74 -4.15
C LEU A 361 15.90 9.74 -4.81
N TYR A 362 15.95 9.40 -6.11
CA TYR A 362 17.12 9.75 -6.91
C TYR A 362 17.17 11.29 -7.05
N SER A 363 18.34 11.87 -6.96
CA SER A 363 18.50 13.33 -7.02
C SER A 363 18.06 13.94 -8.35
N THR A 364 18.04 13.14 -9.43
CA THR A 364 17.68 13.57 -10.79
C THR A 364 16.81 12.54 -11.51
N TYR A 365 16.22 12.98 -12.63
CA TYR A 365 15.60 12.14 -13.65
C TYR A 365 15.92 12.71 -15.04
N THR A 366 15.72 11.91 -16.09
CA THR A 366 15.82 12.35 -17.48
C THR A 366 14.41 12.63 -18.01
N ASP A 367 14.15 13.82 -18.51
CA ASP A 367 12.88 14.18 -19.13
C ASP A 367 12.70 13.55 -20.54
N LYS A 368 11.56 13.77 -21.17
CA LYS A 368 11.23 13.20 -22.49
C LYS A 368 12.13 13.76 -23.61
N GLU A 369 12.71 14.93 -23.42
CA GLU A 369 13.63 15.57 -24.33
C GLU A 369 15.09 15.13 -24.11
N GLY A 370 15.35 14.24 -23.16
CA GLY A 370 16.68 13.75 -22.82
C GLY A 370 17.47 14.63 -21.85
N ASN A 371 16.88 15.68 -21.29
CA ASN A 371 17.55 16.57 -20.36
C ASN A 371 17.50 16.00 -18.93
N ARG A 372 18.63 16.12 -18.21
CA ARG A 372 18.67 15.83 -16.78
C ARG A 372 17.96 16.94 -16.00
N ARG A 373 17.08 16.56 -15.09
CA ARG A 373 16.30 17.44 -14.21
C ARG A 373 16.50 17.06 -12.76
N SER A 374 16.55 18.08 -11.89
CA SER A 374 16.62 17.86 -10.44
C SER A 374 15.25 17.46 -9.88
N LYS A 375 15.26 16.52 -8.92
CA LYS A 375 14.10 16.20 -8.09
C LYS A 375 14.09 16.93 -6.75
N ILE A 376 15.18 17.61 -6.42
CA ILE A 376 15.21 18.64 -5.37
C ILE A 376 14.98 19.96 -6.06
N VAL A 377 13.90 20.67 -5.71
CA VAL A 377 13.41 21.85 -6.43
C VAL A 377 13.25 23.05 -5.49
N PRO A 378 13.27 24.30 -6.01
CA PRO A 378 13.04 25.48 -5.18
C PRO A 378 11.68 25.49 -4.48
N THR A 379 10.63 25.15 -5.22
CA THR A 379 9.24 24.96 -4.78
C THR A 379 8.66 23.77 -5.52
N ILE A 380 7.73 23.04 -4.91
CA ILE A 380 7.05 21.90 -5.58
C ILE A 380 6.57 22.34 -6.97
N SER A 381 6.81 21.48 -7.95
CA SER A 381 6.45 21.74 -9.35
C SER A 381 4.94 21.99 -9.50
N PRO A 382 4.53 22.92 -10.38
CA PRO A 382 3.13 23.26 -10.55
C PRO A 382 2.25 22.05 -10.83
N GLY A 383 1.15 21.93 -10.07
CA GLY A 383 0.17 20.85 -10.19
C GLY A 383 0.52 19.56 -9.46
N MET A 384 1.71 19.42 -8.89
CA MET A 384 2.02 18.26 -8.04
C MET A 384 1.36 18.37 -6.67
N PHE A 385 0.90 17.23 -6.14
CA PHE A 385 0.25 17.16 -4.83
C PHE A 385 1.27 16.88 -3.73
N THR A 386 1.23 17.69 -2.66
CA THR A 386 2.08 17.48 -1.49
C THR A 386 1.52 16.32 -0.66
N THR A 387 2.22 15.19 -0.65
CA THR A 387 1.86 14.00 0.10
C THR A 387 2.30 14.08 1.55
N VAL A 388 3.53 14.58 1.80
CA VAL A 388 4.06 14.78 3.15
C VAL A 388 4.43 16.25 3.35
N SER A 389 3.77 16.86 4.32
CA SER A 389 4.01 18.25 4.69
C SER A 389 5.43 18.45 5.25
N ARG A 390 6.00 19.64 5.00
CA ARG A 390 7.31 20.03 5.56
C ARG A 390 7.41 19.93 7.08
N THR A 391 6.28 19.91 7.79
CA THR A 391 6.24 19.76 9.24
C THR A 391 6.46 18.32 9.69
N ASP A 392 6.19 17.33 8.81
CA ASP A 392 6.27 15.91 9.14
C ASP A 392 7.58 15.27 8.68
N VAL A 393 8.17 15.73 7.59
CA VAL A 393 9.39 15.17 7.00
C VAL A 393 10.55 15.17 8.00
N GLN A 394 11.16 13.99 8.22
CA GLN A 394 12.27 13.80 9.14
C GLN A 394 13.61 13.69 8.38
N TYR A 395 13.80 12.65 7.58
CA TYR A 395 14.99 12.46 6.75
C TYR A 395 14.62 12.43 5.28
N VAL A 396 15.45 13.07 4.45
CA VAL A 396 15.43 12.94 2.99
C VAL A 396 16.76 12.33 2.55
N VAL A 397 16.72 11.30 1.70
CA VAL A 397 17.91 10.55 1.28
C VAL A 397 17.98 10.50 -0.23
N THR A 398 19.16 10.85 -0.76
CA THR A 398 19.53 10.67 -2.17
C THR A 398 20.84 9.89 -2.27
N GLU A 399 21.29 9.57 -3.46
CA GLU A 399 22.60 8.97 -3.70
C GLU A 399 23.78 9.91 -3.30
N TYR A 400 23.51 11.16 -2.94
CA TYR A 400 24.50 12.14 -2.45
C TYR A 400 24.50 12.33 -0.93
N GLY A 401 23.67 11.61 -0.19
CA GLY A 401 23.66 11.59 1.27
C GLY A 401 22.28 11.71 1.92
N VAL A 402 22.31 11.99 3.22
CA VAL A 402 21.12 12.05 4.09
C VAL A 402 20.96 13.47 4.65
N ALA A 403 19.80 14.08 4.47
CA ALA A 403 19.42 15.37 5.05
C ALA A 403 18.46 15.17 6.22
N TYR A 404 18.76 15.69 7.40
CA TYR A 404 17.85 15.71 8.55
C TYR A 404 17.11 17.05 8.62
N LEU A 405 15.78 17.02 8.53
CA LEU A 405 14.96 18.21 8.40
C LEU A 405 14.06 18.51 9.62
N LYS A 406 13.65 17.48 10.36
CA LYS A 406 12.72 17.65 11.48
C LYS A 406 13.31 18.54 12.57
N GLY A 407 12.57 19.57 13.01
CA GLY A 407 13.04 20.52 14.00
C GLY A 407 14.06 21.57 13.50
N GLN A 408 14.50 21.46 12.23
CA GLN A 408 15.44 22.41 11.66
C GLN A 408 14.73 23.67 11.14
N ASN A 409 15.38 24.85 11.29
CA ASN A 409 14.91 26.08 10.68
C ASN A 409 15.09 26.05 9.15
N LEU A 410 14.41 26.96 8.44
CA LEU A 410 14.40 26.98 6.98
C LEU A 410 15.81 27.08 6.36
N ARG A 411 16.69 27.91 6.91
CA ARG A 411 18.06 28.06 6.38
C ARG A 411 18.86 26.77 6.46
N THR A 412 18.71 26.03 7.55
CA THR A 412 19.36 24.73 7.74
C THR A 412 18.78 23.70 6.76
N ARG A 413 17.45 23.64 6.63
CA ARG A 413 16.78 22.74 5.65
C ARG A 413 17.30 22.97 4.22
N VAL A 414 17.35 24.22 3.78
CA VAL A 414 17.85 24.58 2.45
C VAL A 414 19.28 24.10 2.25
N LYS A 415 20.18 24.36 3.21
CA LYS A 415 21.58 23.90 3.13
C LYS A 415 21.69 22.40 3.01
N GLU A 416 20.96 21.67 3.87
CA GLU A 416 20.96 20.21 3.89
C GLU A 416 20.44 19.62 2.58
N LEU A 417 19.33 20.14 2.05
CA LEU A 417 18.76 19.67 0.78
C LEU A 417 19.65 20.00 -0.43
N ILE A 418 20.28 21.16 -0.46
CA ILE A 418 21.27 21.49 -1.50
C ILE A 418 22.48 20.56 -1.42
N ARG A 419 22.94 20.20 -0.22
CA ARG A 419 24.06 19.29 -0.02
C ARG A 419 23.84 17.91 -0.64
N ILE A 420 22.61 17.39 -0.54
CA ILE A 420 22.24 16.08 -1.08
C ILE A 420 21.68 16.15 -2.52
N ALA A 421 21.62 17.33 -3.14
CA ALA A 421 21.26 17.48 -4.54
C ALA A 421 22.43 17.05 -5.45
N HIS A 422 22.10 16.67 -6.69
CA HIS A 422 23.11 16.42 -7.71
C HIS A 422 24.00 17.65 -7.89
N PRO A 423 25.34 17.50 -7.99
CA PRO A 423 26.29 18.61 -8.05
C PRO A 423 25.93 19.67 -9.09
N ASP A 424 25.52 19.26 -10.29
CA ASP A 424 25.18 20.18 -11.41
C ASP A 424 24.04 21.15 -11.07
N PHE A 425 23.23 20.88 -10.06
CA PHE A 425 22.08 21.71 -9.70
C PHE A 425 22.27 22.52 -8.42
N ARG A 426 23.37 22.34 -7.68
CA ARG A 426 23.57 23.01 -6.38
C ARG A 426 23.64 24.54 -6.50
N ASP A 427 24.36 25.04 -7.49
CA ASP A 427 24.49 26.48 -7.71
C ASP A 427 23.15 27.12 -8.12
N TRP A 428 22.39 26.44 -8.97
CA TRP A 428 21.04 26.85 -9.33
C TRP A 428 20.11 26.88 -8.12
N LEU A 429 20.13 25.85 -7.30
CA LEU A 429 19.31 25.77 -6.07
C LEU A 429 19.70 26.87 -5.07
N GLN A 430 21.00 27.19 -4.95
CA GLN A 430 21.46 28.33 -4.13
C GLN A 430 20.95 29.67 -4.64
N PHE A 431 21.04 29.89 -5.96
CA PHE A 431 20.53 31.10 -6.59
C PHE A 431 19.03 31.28 -6.33
N GLU A 432 18.25 30.23 -6.56
CA GLU A 432 16.80 30.22 -6.33
C GLU A 432 16.45 30.40 -4.83
N ALA A 433 17.19 29.79 -3.93
CA ALA A 433 16.99 29.96 -2.49
C ALA A 433 17.20 31.41 -2.04
N ARG A 434 18.20 32.13 -2.62
CA ARG A 434 18.40 33.57 -2.38
C ARG A 434 17.27 34.40 -2.99
N ARG A 435 16.87 34.11 -4.23
CA ARG A 435 15.75 34.77 -4.90
C ARG A 435 14.45 34.68 -4.11
N LEU A 436 14.22 33.55 -3.43
CA LEU A 436 13.06 33.29 -2.58
C LEU A 436 13.25 33.83 -1.14
N ASN A 437 14.37 34.45 -0.80
CA ASN A 437 14.74 34.91 0.54
C ASN A 437 14.76 33.79 1.61
N TYR A 438 15.04 32.55 1.21
CA TYR A 438 15.20 31.44 2.13
C TYR A 438 16.58 31.43 2.81
N ILE A 439 17.60 31.95 2.11
CA ILE A 439 18.96 32.16 2.61
C ILE A 439 19.44 33.57 2.19
N LEU A 440 20.53 34.05 2.83
CA LEU A 440 21.18 35.31 2.54
C LEU A 440 22.11 35.19 1.32
#